data_0bf67de71f5493f67ce865d712982471
#
_entry.id   0bf67de71f5493f67ce865d712982471
#
_cell.length_a   1.000
_cell.length_b   1.000
_cell.length_c   1.000
_cell.angle_alpha   90.00
_cell.angle_beta   90.00
_cell.angle_gamma   90.00
#
_symmetry.space_group_name_H-M   'P 1'
#
loop_
_entity.id
_entity.type
_entity.pdbx_description
1 polymer ?
#
loop_
_entity_poly.entity_id
_entity_poly.type
_entity_poly.pdbx_seq_one_letter_code
_entity_poly.pdbx_strand_id
1 'polypeptide(L)'
;MSIFIDTSGFIAVLDKDDASHAEAAKTWMDILTSAEALVTTNYVLVETCALVQNRLGMKAIKVFQEDIVPVLQIEWIDSTVHHAAMGIMLAALRKKLSLVDCVSFATMRLWGVTTAFTLDRHFKEQGFICIPE
;
A
#
# COMPACT_ATOMS: atom_id res chain seq x y z
N MET A 1 -13.77 -10.34 -3.48
CA MET A 1 -12.38 -10.43 -3.01
C MET A 1 -11.78 -9.03 -2.88
N SER A 2 -10.61 -8.93 -2.34
CA SER A 2 -10.00 -7.62 -2.08
C SER A 2 -8.52 -7.62 -2.46
N ILE A 3 -8.03 -6.44 -2.84
CA ILE A 3 -6.61 -6.21 -3.14
C ILE A 3 -6.13 -5.10 -2.21
N PHE A 4 -5.08 -5.36 -1.47
CA PHE A 4 -4.44 -4.36 -0.61
C PHE A 4 -3.49 -3.51 -1.45
N ILE A 5 -3.53 -2.19 -1.26
CA ILE A 5 -2.66 -1.27 -1.99
C ILE A 5 -1.60 -0.73 -1.04
N ASP A 6 -0.33 -0.97 -1.38
CA ASP A 6 0.81 -0.48 -0.63
C ASP A 6 1.35 0.84 -1.19
N THR A 7 2.10 1.56 -0.38
CA THR A 7 2.74 2.83 -0.76
C THR A 7 3.55 2.70 -2.06
N SER A 8 4.34 1.63 -2.20
CA SER A 8 5.16 1.43 -3.40
C SER A 8 4.32 1.33 -4.67
N GLY A 9 3.13 0.73 -4.57
CA GLY A 9 2.18 0.69 -5.68
C GLY A 9 1.65 2.06 -6.05
N PHE A 10 1.23 2.85 -5.06
CA PHE A 10 0.75 4.21 -5.31
C PHE A 10 1.84 5.09 -5.94
N ILE A 11 3.06 5.03 -5.41
CA ILE A 11 4.18 5.83 -5.93
C ILE A 11 4.46 5.46 -7.39
N ALA A 12 4.50 4.18 -7.72
CA ALA A 12 4.78 3.73 -9.09
C ALA A 12 3.68 4.17 -10.08
N VAL A 13 2.44 4.26 -9.63
CA VAL A 13 1.33 4.79 -10.46
C VAL A 13 1.46 6.29 -10.67
N LEU A 14 1.84 7.03 -9.65
CA LEU A 14 1.89 8.50 -9.68
C LEU A 14 3.16 9.06 -10.29
N ASP A 15 4.27 8.35 -10.14
CA ASP A 15 5.59 8.81 -10.59
C ASP A 15 5.93 8.21 -11.95
N LYS A 16 5.82 9.02 -13.00
CA LYS A 16 6.11 8.60 -14.37
C LYS A 16 7.57 8.21 -14.57
N ASP A 17 8.47 8.70 -13.73
CA ASP A 17 9.90 8.40 -13.80
C ASP A 17 10.28 7.14 -13.01
N ASP A 18 9.33 6.53 -12.29
CA ASP A 18 9.58 5.27 -11.60
C ASP A 18 9.83 4.15 -12.63
N ALA A 19 10.85 3.34 -12.37
CA ALA A 19 11.22 2.24 -13.27
C ALA A 19 10.08 1.24 -13.49
N SER A 20 9.18 1.11 -12.53
CA SER A 20 8.04 0.19 -12.58
C SER A 20 6.74 0.86 -13.03
N HIS A 21 6.78 2.13 -13.44
CA HIS A 21 5.57 2.90 -13.75
C HIS A 21 4.68 2.22 -14.80
N ALA A 22 5.25 1.77 -15.91
CA ALA A 22 4.46 1.18 -17.00
C ALA A 22 3.69 -0.05 -16.54
N GLU A 23 4.34 -0.95 -15.82
CA GLU A 23 3.68 -2.15 -15.27
C GLU A 23 2.65 -1.79 -14.21
N ALA A 24 3.01 -0.86 -13.31
CA ALA A 24 2.12 -0.43 -12.24
C ALA A 24 0.87 0.25 -12.80
N ALA A 25 1.01 1.13 -13.79
CA ALA A 25 -0.10 1.81 -14.41
C ALA A 25 -1.06 0.83 -15.10
N LYS A 26 -0.52 -0.17 -15.78
CA LYS A 26 -1.33 -1.22 -16.41
C LYS A 26 -2.08 -2.02 -15.36
N THR A 27 -1.38 -2.48 -14.33
CA THR A 27 -2.01 -3.25 -13.23
C THR A 27 -3.08 -2.43 -12.54
N TRP A 28 -2.82 -1.14 -12.29
CA TRP A 28 -3.79 -0.24 -11.68
C TRP A 28 -5.07 -0.16 -12.50
N MET A 29 -4.96 0.01 -13.83
CA MET A 29 -6.13 0.04 -14.70
C MET A 29 -6.90 -1.29 -14.66
N ASP A 30 -6.19 -2.41 -14.62
CA ASP A 30 -6.82 -3.73 -14.55
C ASP A 30 -7.61 -3.90 -13.24
N ILE A 31 -7.05 -3.50 -12.11
CA ILE A 31 -7.74 -3.63 -10.82
C ILE A 31 -8.89 -2.63 -10.67
N LEU A 32 -8.79 -1.44 -11.26
CA LEU A 32 -9.90 -0.46 -11.25
C LEU A 32 -11.12 -0.98 -12.00
N THR A 33 -10.91 -1.76 -13.05
CA THR A 33 -12.00 -2.31 -13.86
C THR A 33 -12.48 -3.66 -13.35
N SER A 34 -11.80 -4.23 -12.36
CA SER A 34 -12.21 -5.48 -11.71
C SER A 34 -13.33 -5.24 -10.71
N ALA A 35 -13.97 -6.31 -10.25
CA ALA A 35 -14.98 -6.23 -9.19
C ALA A 35 -14.35 -6.28 -7.79
N GLU A 36 -13.02 -6.25 -7.70
CA GLU A 36 -12.30 -6.35 -6.44
C GLU A 36 -12.41 -5.07 -5.62
N ALA A 37 -12.57 -5.21 -4.31
CA ALA A 37 -12.46 -4.08 -3.39
C ALA A 37 -10.98 -3.69 -3.23
N LEU A 38 -10.68 -2.40 -3.29
CA LEU A 38 -9.33 -1.88 -3.12
C LEU A 38 -9.19 -1.36 -1.69
N VAL A 39 -8.34 -2.00 -0.90
CA VAL A 39 -8.23 -1.69 0.53
C VAL A 39 -6.82 -1.19 0.87
N THR A 40 -6.73 -0.30 1.84
CA THR A 40 -5.47 0.16 2.39
C THR A 40 -5.69 0.65 3.83
N THR A 41 -4.66 1.21 4.44
CA THR A 41 -4.76 1.76 5.79
C THR A 41 -4.42 3.25 5.80
N ASN A 42 -4.82 3.93 6.87
CA ASN A 42 -4.41 5.32 7.08
C ASN A 42 -2.88 5.46 7.24
N TYR A 43 -2.19 4.42 7.68
CA TYR A 43 -0.72 4.44 7.76
C TYR A 43 -0.10 4.50 6.36
N VAL A 44 -0.61 3.70 5.43
CA VAL A 44 -0.18 3.77 4.02
C VAL A 44 -0.52 5.13 3.42
N LEU A 45 -1.69 5.68 3.71
CA LEU A 45 -2.08 7.01 3.19
C LEU A 45 -1.12 8.10 3.65
N VAL A 46 -0.75 8.11 4.94
CA VAL A 46 0.16 9.11 5.49
C VAL A 46 1.54 8.98 4.87
N GLU A 47 2.07 7.77 4.79
CA GLU A 47 3.38 7.52 4.17
C GLU A 47 3.38 7.92 2.70
N THR A 48 2.36 7.53 1.96
CA THR A 48 2.22 7.88 0.54
C THR A 48 2.15 9.39 0.37
N CYS A 49 1.33 10.07 1.16
CA CYS A 49 1.19 11.52 1.10
C CYS A 49 2.54 12.22 1.34
N ALA A 50 3.28 11.80 2.36
CA ALA A 50 4.57 12.39 2.68
C ALA A 50 5.58 12.20 1.54
N LEU A 51 5.64 11.01 0.95
CA LEU A 51 6.57 10.71 -0.14
C LEU A 51 6.18 11.44 -1.42
N VAL A 52 4.90 11.47 -1.76
CA VAL A 52 4.40 12.16 -2.97
C VAL A 52 4.66 13.66 -2.84
N GLN A 53 4.36 14.24 -1.69
CA GLN A 53 4.59 15.66 -1.46
C GLN A 53 6.06 16.01 -1.66
N ASN A 54 6.97 15.22 -1.10
CA ASN A 54 8.40 15.47 -1.18
C ASN A 54 8.97 15.27 -2.58
N ARG A 55 8.55 14.23 -3.28
CA ARG A 55 9.13 13.84 -4.58
C ARG A 55 8.44 14.48 -5.78
N LEU A 56 7.12 14.62 -5.73
CA LEU A 56 6.30 14.98 -6.89
C LEU A 56 5.55 16.30 -6.73
N GLY A 57 5.38 16.79 -5.50
CA GLY A 57 4.76 18.08 -5.22
C GLY A 57 3.24 18.02 -5.09
N MET A 58 2.63 19.19 -4.95
CA MET A 58 1.21 19.33 -4.57
C MET A 58 0.23 18.95 -5.67
N LYS A 59 0.61 19.05 -6.94
CA LYS A 59 -0.28 18.58 -8.03
C LYS A 59 -0.52 17.09 -7.95
N ALA A 60 0.51 16.31 -7.63
CA ALA A 60 0.40 14.87 -7.48
C ALA A 60 -0.42 14.52 -6.22
N ILE A 61 -0.27 15.27 -5.14
CA ILE A 61 -1.10 15.13 -3.93
C ILE A 61 -2.58 15.32 -4.29
N LYS A 62 -2.89 16.32 -5.08
CA LYS A 62 -4.26 16.61 -5.51
C LYS A 62 -4.84 15.43 -6.30
N VAL A 63 -4.07 14.89 -7.25
CA VAL A 63 -4.47 13.70 -8.02
C VAL A 63 -4.71 12.51 -7.09
N PHE A 64 -3.79 12.26 -6.17
CA PHE A 64 -3.93 11.18 -5.21
C PHE A 64 -5.22 11.32 -4.39
N GLN A 65 -5.44 12.49 -3.80
CA GLN A 65 -6.59 12.72 -2.92
C GLN A 65 -7.92 12.73 -3.68
N GLU A 66 -7.97 13.31 -4.87
CA GLU A 66 -9.23 13.50 -5.60
C GLU A 66 -9.59 12.32 -6.50
N ASP A 67 -8.58 11.64 -7.08
CA ASP A 67 -8.82 10.60 -8.09
C ASP A 67 -8.58 9.19 -7.58
N ILE A 68 -7.68 9.00 -6.61
CA ILE A 68 -7.32 7.67 -6.11
C ILE A 68 -8.02 7.37 -4.78
N VAL A 69 -7.89 8.22 -3.78
CA VAL A 69 -8.46 7.96 -2.45
C VAL A 69 -9.95 7.62 -2.48
N PRO A 70 -10.79 8.31 -3.29
CA PRO A 70 -12.22 8.00 -3.29
C PRO A 70 -12.60 6.59 -3.74
N VAL A 71 -11.73 5.87 -4.44
CA VAL A 71 -12.01 4.48 -4.87
C VAL A 71 -11.54 3.44 -3.87
N LEU A 72 -10.95 3.88 -2.75
CA LEU A 72 -10.38 2.98 -1.74
C LEU A 72 -11.30 2.77 -0.56
N GLN A 73 -11.24 1.55 0.01
CA GLN A 73 -11.74 1.29 1.36
C GLN A 73 -10.57 1.44 2.31
N ILE A 74 -10.68 2.35 3.27
CA ILE A 74 -9.60 2.66 4.19
C ILE A 74 -9.90 2.06 5.56
N GLU A 75 -9.00 1.21 6.05
CA GLU A 75 -9.02 0.77 7.44
C GLU A 75 -8.26 1.77 8.29
N TRP A 76 -8.97 2.43 9.18
CA TRP A 76 -8.38 3.35 10.14
C TRP A 76 -7.84 2.56 11.32
N ILE A 77 -6.53 2.50 11.41
CA ILE A 77 -5.83 1.66 12.40
C ILE A 77 -6.02 2.23 13.80
N ASP A 78 -6.51 1.40 14.70
CA ASP A 78 -6.67 1.76 16.10
C ASP A 78 -5.40 1.43 16.92
N SER A 79 -5.43 1.78 18.21
CA SER A 79 -4.29 1.56 19.08
C SER A 79 -3.96 0.07 19.27
N THR A 80 -4.96 -0.80 19.23
CA THR A 80 -4.77 -2.25 19.39
C THR A 80 -3.93 -2.82 18.25
N VAL A 81 -4.30 -2.51 17.01
CA VAL A 81 -3.55 -2.97 15.84
C VAL A 81 -2.16 -2.31 15.80
N HIS A 82 -2.07 -1.02 16.13
CA HIS A 82 -0.79 -0.32 16.20
C HIS A 82 0.19 -1.03 17.15
N HIS A 83 -0.25 -1.33 18.36
CA HIS A 83 0.61 -2.00 19.35
C HIS A 83 0.99 -3.42 18.93
N ALA A 84 0.07 -4.16 18.35
CA ALA A 84 0.36 -5.51 17.83
C ALA A 84 1.42 -5.45 16.73
N ALA A 85 1.28 -4.51 15.79
CA ALA A 85 2.25 -4.32 14.70
C ALA A 85 3.62 -3.88 15.22
N MET A 86 3.65 -3.00 16.22
CA MET A 86 4.90 -2.58 16.86
C MET A 86 5.61 -3.77 17.51
N GLY A 87 4.88 -4.66 18.16
CA GLY A 87 5.44 -5.89 18.72
C GLY A 87 6.07 -6.79 17.65
N ILE A 88 5.40 -6.94 16.52
CA ILE A 88 5.92 -7.70 15.38
C ILE A 88 7.21 -7.07 14.85
N MET A 89 7.21 -5.75 14.67
CA MET A 89 8.36 -5.01 14.19
C MET A 89 9.58 -5.19 15.11
N LEU A 90 9.38 -5.04 16.41
CA LEU A 90 10.46 -5.19 17.39
C LEU A 90 11.00 -6.62 17.47
N ALA A 91 10.12 -7.63 17.34
CA ALA A 91 10.52 -9.03 17.35
C ALA A 91 11.30 -9.42 16.10
N ALA A 92 10.97 -8.82 14.94
CA ALA A 92 11.65 -9.12 13.69
C ALA A 92 13.07 -8.60 13.62
N LEU A 93 13.38 -7.49 14.31
CA LEU A 93 14.70 -6.86 14.34
C LEU A 93 15.29 -6.58 12.95
N ARG A 94 14.44 -6.29 11.96
CA ARG A 94 14.87 -6.03 10.58
C ARG A 94 14.73 -4.54 10.31
N LYS A 95 15.86 -3.88 10.08
CA LYS A 95 15.93 -2.42 9.86
C LYS A 95 15.03 -1.94 8.72
N LYS A 96 14.89 -2.73 7.66
CA LYS A 96 14.13 -2.34 6.47
C LYS A 96 12.65 -2.69 6.54
N LEU A 97 12.22 -3.39 7.58
CA LEU A 97 10.82 -3.73 7.79
C LEU A 97 10.20 -2.63 8.66
N SER A 98 9.40 -1.76 8.04
CA SER A 98 8.83 -0.60 8.72
C SER A 98 7.59 -0.96 9.54
N LEU A 99 7.20 -0.04 10.42
CA LEU A 99 5.92 -0.15 11.13
C LEU A 99 4.75 -0.16 10.16
N VAL A 100 4.80 0.63 9.10
CA VAL A 100 3.76 0.66 8.06
C VAL A 100 3.61 -0.71 7.42
N ASP A 101 4.72 -1.38 7.10
CA ASP A 101 4.70 -2.75 6.57
C ASP A 101 4.03 -3.71 7.54
N CYS A 102 4.42 -3.66 8.81
CA CYS A 102 3.86 -4.56 9.84
C CYS A 102 2.37 -4.34 10.05
N VAL A 103 1.91 -3.09 10.02
CA VAL A 103 0.48 -2.74 10.08
C VAL A 103 -0.24 -3.30 8.86
N SER A 104 0.35 -3.16 7.67
CA SER A 104 -0.23 -3.69 6.42
C SER A 104 -0.40 -5.21 6.49
N PHE A 105 0.63 -5.93 6.93
CA PHE A 105 0.57 -7.40 7.06
C PHE A 105 -0.49 -7.83 8.06
N ALA A 106 -0.55 -7.18 9.21
CA ALA A 106 -1.54 -7.49 10.23
C ALA A 106 -2.97 -7.26 9.72
N THR A 107 -3.18 -6.14 9.02
CA THR A 107 -4.49 -5.79 8.45
C THR A 107 -4.91 -6.79 7.38
N MET A 108 -4.00 -7.14 6.47
CA MET A 108 -4.28 -8.10 5.43
C MET A 108 -4.69 -9.46 6.01
N ARG A 109 -3.96 -9.93 7.02
CA ARG A 109 -4.26 -11.20 7.68
C ARG A 109 -5.60 -11.16 8.41
N LEU A 110 -5.88 -10.07 9.10
CA LEU A 110 -7.13 -9.88 9.83
C LEU A 110 -8.34 -9.89 8.89
N TRP A 111 -8.20 -9.31 7.71
CA TRP A 111 -9.28 -9.22 6.73
C TRP A 111 -9.31 -10.38 5.73
N GLY A 112 -8.36 -11.30 5.82
CA GLY A 112 -8.26 -12.41 4.87
C GLY A 112 -7.88 -11.98 3.46
N VAL A 113 -7.17 -10.86 3.32
CA VAL A 113 -6.69 -10.35 2.04
C VAL A 113 -5.36 -11.00 1.73
N THR A 114 -5.25 -11.64 0.56
CA THR A 114 -4.07 -12.41 0.18
C THR A 114 -3.25 -11.78 -0.94
N THR A 115 -3.82 -10.82 -1.66
CA THR A 115 -3.17 -10.16 -2.80
C THR A 115 -2.89 -8.70 -2.48
N ALA A 116 -1.67 -8.25 -2.76
CA ALA A 116 -1.25 -6.87 -2.59
C ALA A 116 -0.74 -6.28 -3.91
N PHE A 117 -1.16 -5.04 -4.18
CA PHE A 117 -0.56 -4.22 -5.23
C PHE A 117 0.65 -3.52 -4.63
N THR A 118 1.82 -4.04 -4.89
CA THR A 118 3.06 -3.61 -4.25
C THR A 118 4.27 -3.96 -5.12
N LEU A 119 5.33 -3.18 -4.98
CA LEU A 119 6.64 -3.46 -5.55
C LEU A 119 7.66 -3.81 -4.46
N ASP A 120 7.20 -3.88 -3.21
CA ASP A 120 8.04 -4.21 -2.07
C ASP A 120 8.03 -5.73 -1.84
N ARG A 121 9.21 -6.35 -2.01
CA ARG A 121 9.39 -7.80 -1.86
C ARG A 121 9.05 -8.33 -0.46
N HIS A 122 8.99 -7.47 0.57
CA HIS A 122 8.63 -7.90 1.91
C HIS A 122 7.24 -8.55 1.95
N PHE A 123 6.31 -8.09 1.12
CA PHE A 123 4.98 -8.72 1.02
C PHE A 123 5.06 -10.15 0.52
N LYS A 124 5.90 -10.39 -0.49
CA LYS A 124 6.10 -11.76 -1.00
C LYS A 124 6.76 -12.65 0.04
N GLU A 125 7.73 -12.14 0.78
CA GLU A 125 8.40 -12.87 1.87
C GLU A 125 7.41 -13.27 2.97
N GLN A 126 6.36 -12.48 3.17
CA GLN A 126 5.30 -12.76 4.15
C GLN A 126 4.22 -13.71 3.62
N GLY A 127 4.35 -14.21 2.41
CA GLY A 127 3.43 -15.18 1.81
C GLY A 127 2.28 -14.58 1.03
N PHE A 128 2.25 -13.27 0.81
CA PHE A 128 1.21 -12.63 0.00
C PHE A 128 1.50 -12.74 -1.49
N ILE A 129 0.44 -12.75 -2.27
CA ILE A 129 0.53 -12.66 -3.72
C ILE A 129 0.74 -11.19 -4.08
N CYS A 130 1.78 -10.90 -4.86
CA CYS A 130 2.10 -9.52 -5.24
C CYS A 130 1.80 -9.28 -6.72
N ILE A 131 1.14 -8.18 -7.03
CA ILE A 131 0.89 -7.70 -8.37
C ILE A 131 1.42 -6.26 -8.49
N PRO A 132 2.02 -5.87 -9.63
CA PRO A 132 2.41 -6.74 -10.76
C PRO A 132 3.47 -7.78 -10.35
N GLU A 133 3.47 -8.87 -11.05
CA GLU A 133 4.45 -9.94 -10.79
C GLU A 133 5.85 -9.58 -11.23
#